data_aec66eb5b4698458742dda87dd3ea1e8
#
_entry.id   aec66eb5b4698458742dda87dd3ea1e8
#
_cell.length_a   1.000
_cell.length_b   1.000
_cell.length_c   1.000
_cell.angle_alpha   90.00
_cell.angle_beta   90.00
_cell.angle_gamma   90.00
#
_symmetry.space_group_name_H-M   'P 1'
#
loop_
_entity.id
_entity.type
_entity.pdbx_description
1 polymer ?
#
loop_
_entity_poly.entity_id
_entity_poly.type
_entity_poly.pdbx_seq_one_letter_code
_entity_poly.pdbx_strand_id
1 'polypeptide(L)'
;MIQAQAKIPIARRHDLDWPALADSESAATTLPRPIMMARPRRPATRGDFEIAVICALTLEADAVDALFDHHWDDDGPPYDKAPGDPNAYSTGAVGRHNVVLAHMPGMGKANAAAVAANCRASFPNIKLTLVVGICGAVPFGPGGEEVVLGDVVVSDGLVRYNLRVPRPADRFIRKDMLLDSLGRPNAEIRALLAKLKGIRSRKMLRSKMAGYLDVLRVEPELAAEYPGIARDMLFEATYRHAGEGTCGECGCNGPLVQRGRLEQGNPQPSVHFGLIASGDTVMKSGEERDAISGAEGVIAFQMEGGGYWRSFPCVVIKGACDYADSHKTKVWQRYAAATAAACMKAFLDNWVPSVAAGM
;
A
#
# COMPACT_ATOMS: atom_id res chain seq x y z
N MET A 1 -39.91 -27.46 52.88
CA MET A 1 -39.56 -26.62 54.05
C MET A 1 -38.80 -25.42 53.52
N ILE A 2 -39.57 -24.40 53.32
CA ILE A 2 -39.59 -23.07 53.99
C ILE A 2 -38.40 -22.19 53.56
N GLN A 3 -38.86 -21.22 52.78
CA GLN A 3 -38.24 -19.96 52.39
C GLN A 3 -37.65 -19.15 53.57
N ALA A 4 -36.67 -18.34 53.25
CA ALA A 4 -36.47 -17.06 53.91
C ALA A 4 -35.98 -16.03 52.90
N GLN A 5 -36.87 -15.13 52.53
CA GLN A 5 -36.56 -13.88 51.85
C GLN A 5 -36.03 -12.86 52.86
N ALA A 6 -34.91 -12.26 52.60
CA ALA A 6 -34.42 -11.10 53.33
C ALA A 6 -34.84 -9.81 52.58
N LYS A 7 -35.64 -8.96 53.23
CA LYS A 7 -36.05 -7.62 52.81
C LYS A 7 -34.89 -6.62 53.08
N ILE A 8 -34.55 -5.81 52.07
CA ILE A 8 -33.67 -4.65 52.22
C ILE A 8 -34.53 -3.42 52.50
N PRO A 9 -34.24 -2.59 53.51
CA PRO A 9 -35.05 -1.40 53.83
C PRO A 9 -34.66 -0.23 52.94
N ILE A 10 -35.71 0.50 52.51
CA ILE A 10 -35.66 1.77 51.77
C ILE A 10 -35.23 2.89 52.72
N ALA A 11 -34.08 3.50 52.54
CA ALA A 11 -33.67 4.72 53.22
C ALA A 11 -34.24 5.96 52.53
N ARG A 12 -34.83 6.86 53.34
CA ARG A 12 -35.47 8.11 52.93
C ARG A 12 -34.46 9.13 52.42
N ARG A 13 -34.87 9.90 51.41
CA ARG A 13 -34.17 11.12 50.94
C ARG A 13 -34.07 12.11 52.11
N HIS A 14 -32.83 12.57 52.38
CA HIS A 14 -32.58 13.83 53.08
C HIS A 14 -32.22 14.88 52.02
N ASP A 15 -32.91 15.98 52.05
CA ASP A 15 -32.66 17.21 51.32
C ASP A 15 -31.28 17.74 51.69
N LEU A 16 -30.40 17.84 50.74
CA LEU A 16 -29.14 18.58 50.86
C LEU A 16 -29.23 19.78 49.92
N ASP A 17 -29.38 20.95 50.53
CA ASP A 17 -29.26 22.26 49.91
C ASP A 17 -27.90 22.41 49.24
N TRP A 18 -27.91 22.63 47.94
CA TRP A 18 -26.72 22.98 47.16
C TRP A 18 -26.62 24.48 47.05
N PRO A 19 -25.49 25.13 47.41
CA PRO A 19 -25.31 26.54 47.20
C PRO A 19 -25.23 26.87 45.71
N ALA A 20 -25.91 27.92 45.28
CA ALA A 20 -25.91 28.46 43.95
C ALA A 20 -24.44 28.81 43.53
N LEU A 21 -23.96 28.18 42.48
CA LEU A 21 -22.68 28.55 41.84
C LEU A 21 -22.91 29.85 41.07
N ALA A 22 -22.13 30.87 41.46
CA ALA A 22 -22.03 32.14 40.78
C ALA A 22 -21.59 31.94 39.31
N ASP A 23 -22.12 32.73 38.41
CA ASP A 23 -21.77 32.87 37.01
C ASP A 23 -20.24 33.06 36.83
N SER A 24 -19.54 32.02 36.41
CA SER A 24 -18.19 32.12 35.91
C SER A 24 -18.25 32.44 34.42
N GLU A 25 -17.80 33.61 34.06
CA GLU A 25 -17.60 34.02 32.67
C GLU A 25 -16.92 32.93 31.85
N SER A 26 -17.59 32.57 30.76
CA SER A 26 -17.09 31.66 29.75
C SER A 26 -15.82 32.23 29.14
N ALA A 27 -14.66 31.76 29.62
CA ALA A 27 -13.42 31.92 28.89
C ALA A 27 -13.52 31.12 27.58
N ALA A 28 -13.84 31.78 26.50
CA ALA A 28 -13.77 31.23 25.16
C ALA A 28 -12.35 30.75 24.92
N THR A 29 -12.14 29.45 25.06
CA THR A 29 -10.88 28.79 24.67
C THR A 29 -10.73 28.97 23.17
N THR A 30 -9.98 29.99 22.77
CA THR A 30 -9.61 30.22 21.38
C THR A 30 -8.76 29.03 20.95
N LEU A 31 -9.38 28.10 20.21
CA LEU A 31 -8.63 27.03 19.52
C LEU A 31 -7.49 27.68 18.73
N PRO A 32 -6.26 27.19 18.85
CA PRO A 32 -5.14 27.74 18.09
C PRO A 32 -5.53 27.68 16.61
N ARG A 33 -5.49 28.84 15.93
CA ARG A 33 -5.68 28.90 14.47
C ARG A 33 -4.76 27.89 13.84
N PRO A 34 -5.24 27.05 12.90
CA PRO A 34 -4.35 26.17 12.16
C PRO A 34 -3.27 27.05 11.56
N ILE A 35 -2.01 26.71 11.82
CA ILE A 35 -0.86 27.34 11.17
C ILE A 35 -1.11 27.12 9.68
N MET A 36 -1.55 28.16 8.97
CA MET A 36 -1.61 28.12 7.52
C MET A 36 -0.17 27.92 7.05
N MET A 37 0.19 26.66 6.76
CA MET A 37 1.41 26.40 6.02
C MET A 37 1.31 27.21 4.72
N ALA A 38 2.32 28.02 4.45
CA ALA A 38 2.41 28.78 3.21
C ALA A 38 2.17 27.78 2.07
N ARG A 39 1.27 28.12 1.12
CA ARG A 39 1.02 27.26 -0.05
C ARG A 39 2.36 26.90 -0.68
N PRO A 40 2.62 25.62 -0.94
CA PRO A 40 3.84 25.22 -1.62
C PRO A 40 3.94 25.99 -2.93
N ARG A 41 5.14 26.46 -3.26
CA ARG A 41 5.35 27.20 -4.51
C ARG A 41 5.47 26.22 -5.66
N ARG A 42 4.75 26.46 -6.76
CA ARG A 42 4.83 25.67 -7.99
C ARG A 42 6.29 25.55 -8.46
N PRO A 43 6.79 24.34 -8.73
CA PRO A 43 8.11 24.13 -9.34
C PRO A 43 8.30 24.97 -10.60
N ALA A 44 9.46 25.56 -10.78
CA ALA A 44 9.74 26.39 -11.95
C ALA A 44 9.92 25.55 -13.21
N THR A 45 10.49 24.36 -13.05
CA THR A 45 10.85 23.45 -14.14
C THR A 45 10.56 22.00 -13.78
N ARG A 46 10.53 21.13 -14.79
CA ARG A 46 10.48 19.67 -14.58
C ARG A 46 11.70 19.10 -13.85
N GLY A 47 12.80 19.84 -13.78
CA GLY A 47 13.98 19.48 -13.01
C GLY A 47 13.80 19.61 -11.48
N ASP A 48 12.72 20.26 -11.03
CA ASP A 48 12.45 20.48 -9.60
C ASP A 48 11.61 19.35 -8.98
N PHE A 49 11.31 18.31 -9.75
CA PHE A 49 10.63 17.10 -9.27
C PHE A 49 11.66 16.06 -8.86
N GLU A 50 11.55 15.59 -7.62
CA GLU A 50 12.47 14.61 -7.04
C GLU A 50 11.82 13.24 -6.79
N ILE A 51 10.49 13.17 -6.83
CA ILE A 51 9.72 11.96 -6.58
C ILE A 51 8.88 11.62 -7.80
N ALA A 52 8.97 10.38 -8.27
CA ALA A 52 8.03 9.81 -9.22
C ALA A 52 7.18 8.74 -8.54
N VAL A 53 5.87 8.75 -8.82
CA VAL A 53 4.96 7.66 -8.48
C VAL A 53 4.47 7.03 -9.79
N ILE A 54 4.45 5.70 -9.86
CA ILE A 54 4.02 4.97 -11.04
C ILE A 54 2.91 3.99 -10.63
N CYS A 55 1.75 4.10 -11.30
CA CYS A 55 0.59 3.26 -11.10
C CYS A 55 0.21 2.54 -12.40
N ALA A 56 -0.15 1.25 -12.30
CA ALA A 56 -0.47 0.42 -13.46
C ALA A 56 -1.96 0.47 -13.83
N LEU A 57 -2.82 0.72 -12.84
CA LEU A 57 -4.27 0.75 -13.00
C LEU A 57 -4.81 2.14 -12.64
N THR A 58 -5.90 2.54 -13.29
CA THR A 58 -6.56 3.82 -13.00
C THR A 58 -6.96 3.92 -11.53
N LEU A 59 -7.55 2.86 -10.95
CA LEU A 59 -7.95 2.86 -9.54
C LEU A 59 -6.76 3.04 -8.55
N GLU A 60 -5.54 2.67 -8.95
CA GLU A 60 -4.32 2.91 -8.17
C GLU A 60 -3.88 4.36 -8.28
N ALA A 61 -3.93 4.91 -9.51
CA ALA A 61 -3.60 6.29 -9.78
C ALA A 61 -4.59 7.25 -9.10
N ASP A 62 -5.89 6.97 -9.17
CA ASP A 62 -6.94 7.77 -8.52
C ASP A 62 -6.72 7.85 -7.01
N ALA A 63 -6.39 6.72 -6.35
CA ALA A 63 -6.11 6.69 -4.93
C ALA A 63 -4.84 7.48 -4.54
N VAL A 64 -3.83 7.50 -5.40
CA VAL A 64 -2.61 8.30 -5.21
C VAL A 64 -2.90 9.78 -5.43
N ASP A 65 -3.58 10.12 -6.50
CA ASP A 65 -3.92 11.49 -6.91
C ASP A 65 -4.77 12.19 -5.85
N ALA A 66 -5.77 11.49 -5.29
CA ALA A 66 -6.62 11.99 -4.20
C ALA A 66 -5.85 12.32 -2.90
N LEU A 67 -4.60 11.88 -2.76
CA LEU A 67 -3.73 12.23 -1.63
C LEU A 67 -2.74 13.36 -1.94
N PHE A 68 -2.80 13.98 -3.10
CA PHE A 68 -2.03 15.18 -3.35
C PHE A 68 -2.56 16.31 -2.45
N ASP A 69 -1.66 17.02 -1.80
CA ASP A 69 -2.02 18.18 -0.98
C ASP A 69 -2.28 19.41 -1.88
N HIS A 70 -1.76 19.36 -3.11
CA HIS A 70 -1.97 20.39 -4.13
C HIS A 70 -1.64 19.82 -5.52
N HIS A 71 -2.44 20.19 -6.54
CA HIS A 71 -2.20 19.85 -7.93
C HIS A 71 -1.55 21.02 -8.66
N TRP A 72 -0.34 20.81 -9.21
CA TRP A 72 0.35 21.85 -9.99
C TRP A 72 -0.29 22.07 -11.36
N ASP A 73 -1.05 21.11 -11.84
CA ASP A 73 -1.77 21.19 -13.11
C ASP A 73 -2.88 22.25 -13.07
N ASP A 74 -3.39 22.60 -11.86
CA ASP A 74 -4.37 23.68 -11.66
C ASP A 74 -3.75 25.08 -11.68
N ASP A 75 -2.44 25.19 -11.45
CA ASP A 75 -1.74 26.48 -11.30
C ASP A 75 -1.13 27.02 -12.63
N GLY A 76 -1.29 26.28 -13.73
CA GLY A 76 -0.73 26.72 -15.01
C GLY A 76 -0.57 25.57 -16.01
N PRO A 77 0.08 25.84 -17.17
CA PRO A 77 0.23 24.83 -18.21
C PRO A 77 1.03 23.63 -17.74
N PRO A 78 0.78 22.42 -18.30
CA PRO A 78 1.57 21.24 -18.02
C PRO A 78 3.07 21.47 -18.24
N TYR A 79 3.91 20.77 -17.48
CA TYR A 79 5.34 20.81 -17.71
C TYR A 79 5.72 20.13 -19.02
N ASP A 80 6.72 20.69 -19.71
CA ASP A 80 7.27 20.09 -20.92
C ASP A 80 7.79 18.67 -20.66
N LYS A 81 7.73 17.83 -21.68
CA LYS A 81 8.28 16.48 -21.67
C LYS A 81 9.54 16.39 -22.53
N ALA A 82 10.34 15.37 -22.32
CA ALA A 82 11.44 15.05 -23.23
C ALA A 82 10.90 14.73 -24.63
N PRO A 83 11.65 15.06 -25.70
CA PRO A 83 11.25 14.72 -27.06
C PRO A 83 10.96 13.23 -27.20
N GLY A 84 9.80 12.90 -27.76
CA GLY A 84 9.37 11.51 -27.98
C GLY A 84 8.77 10.81 -26.76
N ASP A 85 8.56 11.50 -25.63
CA ASP A 85 7.90 10.91 -24.45
C ASP A 85 6.37 10.84 -24.63
N PRO A 86 5.77 9.64 -24.76
CA PRO A 86 4.33 9.47 -24.94
C PRO A 86 3.55 9.45 -23.62
N ASN A 87 4.22 9.42 -22.45
CA ASN A 87 3.55 9.25 -21.16
C ASN A 87 2.59 10.39 -20.86
N ALA A 88 1.54 10.08 -20.09
CA ALA A 88 0.69 11.07 -19.41
C ALA A 88 1.13 11.20 -17.94
N TYR A 89 1.10 12.41 -17.43
CA TYR A 89 1.53 12.74 -16.08
C TYR A 89 0.50 13.62 -15.39
N SER A 90 0.30 13.38 -14.07
CA SER A 90 -0.26 14.38 -13.15
C SER A 90 0.87 14.91 -12.26
N THR A 91 0.83 16.19 -11.93
CA THR A 91 1.87 16.82 -11.13
C THR A 91 1.29 17.51 -9.89
N GLY A 92 1.96 17.37 -8.75
CA GLY A 92 1.44 17.94 -7.49
C GLY A 92 2.45 17.94 -6.37
N ALA A 93 1.97 18.29 -5.18
CA ALA A 93 2.69 18.23 -3.93
C ALA A 93 2.13 17.12 -3.04
N VAL A 94 3.02 16.34 -2.42
CA VAL A 94 2.69 15.40 -1.34
C VAL A 94 3.60 15.71 -0.16
N GLY A 95 3.03 16.27 0.89
CA GLY A 95 3.80 16.83 1.99
C GLY A 95 4.72 17.96 1.50
N ARG A 96 6.01 17.76 1.67
CA ARG A 96 7.06 18.72 1.22
C ARG A 96 7.63 18.39 -0.16
N HIS A 97 7.15 17.35 -0.82
CA HIS A 97 7.75 16.82 -2.05
C HIS A 97 6.96 17.23 -3.28
N ASN A 98 7.67 17.67 -4.31
CA ASN A 98 7.11 17.79 -5.65
C ASN A 98 7.09 16.40 -6.28
N VAL A 99 5.91 15.93 -6.65
CA VAL A 99 5.64 14.58 -7.12
C VAL A 99 5.13 14.61 -8.54
N VAL A 100 5.65 13.74 -9.38
CA VAL A 100 5.09 13.39 -10.68
C VAL A 100 4.47 12.01 -10.61
N LEU A 101 3.19 11.90 -10.93
CA LEU A 101 2.47 10.64 -11.08
C LEU A 101 2.44 10.26 -12.56
N ALA A 102 3.03 9.13 -12.90
CA ALA A 102 3.02 8.59 -14.27
C ALA A 102 1.92 7.54 -14.41
N HIS A 103 1.05 7.73 -15.41
CA HIS A 103 -0.04 6.83 -15.74
C HIS A 103 0.43 5.79 -16.76
N MET A 104 0.34 4.50 -16.41
CA MET A 104 0.71 3.43 -17.34
C MET A 104 -0.42 3.14 -18.33
N PRO A 105 -0.12 2.86 -19.62
CA PRO A 105 -1.14 2.49 -20.61
C PRO A 105 -1.68 1.07 -20.39
N GLY A 106 -1.11 0.31 -19.47
CA GLY A 106 -1.51 -1.07 -19.12
C GLY A 106 -0.49 -1.76 -18.25
N MET A 107 -0.85 -2.89 -17.69
CA MET A 107 0.00 -3.72 -16.84
C MET A 107 1.17 -4.37 -17.59
N GLY A 108 2.14 -4.86 -16.85
CA GLY A 108 3.25 -5.69 -17.33
C GLY A 108 4.58 -4.97 -17.45
N LYS A 109 5.65 -5.76 -17.47
CA LYS A 109 7.04 -5.26 -17.40
C LYS A 109 7.43 -4.38 -18.58
N ALA A 110 6.93 -4.66 -19.79
CA ALA A 110 7.30 -3.89 -20.98
C ALA A 110 6.78 -2.46 -20.89
N ASN A 111 5.48 -2.28 -20.56
CA ASN A 111 4.90 -0.96 -20.33
C ASN A 111 5.61 -0.25 -19.18
N ALA A 112 5.85 -0.96 -18.09
CA ALA A 112 6.54 -0.45 -16.92
C ALA A 112 7.94 0.10 -17.26
N ALA A 113 8.73 -0.66 -18.03
CA ALA A 113 10.06 -0.25 -18.45
C ALA A 113 10.04 0.98 -19.37
N ALA A 114 9.11 1.02 -20.32
CA ALA A 114 8.95 2.15 -21.24
C ALA A 114 8.55 3.43 -20.48
N VAL A 115 7.52 3.32 -19.60
CA VAL A 115 7.06 4.45 -18.78
C VAL A 115 8.18 4.98 -17.88
N ALA A 116 8.94 4.09 -17.22
CA ALA A 116 10.06 4.48 -16.38
C ALA A 116 11.17 5.20 -17.17
N ALA A 117 11.55 4.67 -18.34
CA ALA A 117 12.60 5.26 -19.16
C ALA A 117 12.21 6.68 -19.62
N ASN A 118 10.99 6.85 -20.12
CA ASN A 118 10.47 8.13 -20.58
C ASN A 118 10.30 9.14 -19.43
N CYS A 119 9.78 8.68 -18.27
CA CYS A 119 9.67 9.50 -17.08
C CYS A 119 11.05 10.01 -16.61
N ARG A 120 12.08 9.17 -16.64
CA ARG A 120 13.45 9.58 -16.30
C ARG A 120 14.00 10.63 -17.28
N ALA A 121 13.69 10.53 -18.56
CA ALA A 121 14.11 11.51 -19.55
C ALA A 121 13.39 12.85 -19.35
N SER A 122 12.11 12.82 -19.01
CA SER A 122 11.29 14.02 -18.80
C SER A 122 11.54 14.68 -17.45
N PHE A 123 11.82 13.91 -16.39
CA PHE A 123 12.08 14.40 -15.03
C PHE A 123 13.46 13.92 -14.54
N PRO A 124 14.54 14.62 -14.95
CA PRO A 124 15.91 14.10 -14.82
C PRO A 124 16.42 14.00 -13.37
N ASN A 125 15.82 14.76 -12.44
CA ASN A 125 16.28 14.84 -11.05
C ASN A 125 15.50 13.92 -10.08
N ILE A 126 14.75 12.94 -10.59
CA ILE A 126 14.06 11.97 -9.72
C ILE A 126 15.08 11.20 -8.88
N LYS A 127 14.95 11.32 -7.56
CA LYS A 127 15.78 10.64 -6.53
C LYS A 127 15.13 9.37 -5.99
N LEU A 128 13.79 9.31 -6.02
CA LEU A 128 13.03 8.15 -5.55
C LEU A 128 11.84 7.92 -6.47
N THR A 129 11.65 6.67 -6.86
CA THR A 129 10.43 6.23 -7.55
C THR A 129 9.66 5.26 -6.65
N LEU A 130 8.36 5.51 -6.49
CA LEU A 130 7.44 4.65 -5.77
C LEU A 130 6.51 3.96 -6.78
N VAL A 131 6.52 2.63 -6.79
CA VAL A 131 5.57 1.83 -7.58
C VAL A 131 4.42 1.47 -6.66
N VAL A 132 3.31 2.17 -6.82
CA VAL A 132 2.15 2.06 -5.92
C VAL A 132 1.03 1.30 -6.59
N GLY A 133 0.30 0.48 -5.83
CA GLY A 133 -0.86 -0.24 -6.36
C GLY A 133 -1.20 -1.51 -5.57
N ILE A 134 -1.73 -2.52 -6.26
CA ILE A 134 -2.22 -3.76 -5.65
C ILE A 134 -1.35 -4.98 -5.99
N CYS A 135 -1.46 -6.03 -5.20
CA CYS A 135 -0.73 -7.28 -5.40
C CYS A 135 -1.49 -8.49 -4.86
N GLY A 136 -1.06 -9.67 -5.29
CA GLY A 136 -1.41 -10.93 -4.61
C GLY A 136 -0.45 -11.17 -3.45
N ALA A 137 -0.96 -11.43 -2.26
CA ALA A 137 -0.15 -11.66 -1.06
C ALA A 137 0.11 -13.15 -0.81
N VAL A 138 1.22 -13.44 -0.14
CA VAL A 138 1.44 -14.70 0.54
C VAL A 138 0.77 -14.62 1.91
N PRO A 139 -0.16 -15.51 2.25
CA PRO A 139 -0.96 -15.37 3.47
C PRO A 139 -0.14 -15.48 4.76
N PHE A 140 0.97 -16.23 4.73
CA PHE A 140 1.90 -16.37 5.84
C PHE A 140 3.32 -16.14 5.33
N GLY A 141 3.95 -15.07 5.82
CA GLY A 141 5.33 -14.76 5.46
C GLY A 141 6.33 -15.78 6.01
N PRO A 142 7.61 -15.73 5.55
CA PRO A 142 8.66 -16.68 5.97
C PRO A 142 8.92 -16.73 7.48
N GLY A 143 8.61 -15.65 8.20
CA GLY A 143 8.70 -15.56 9.66
C GLY A 143 7.41 -15.96 10.39
N GLY A 144 6.40 -16.45 9.67
CA GLY A 144 5.09 -16.77 10.23
C GLY A 144 4.16 -15.56 10.42
N GLU A 145 4.55 -14.40 9.89
CA GLU A 145 3.67 -13.21 9.94
C GLU A 145 2.45 -13.43 9.06
N GLU A 146 1.29 -13.22 9.63
CA GLU A 146 0.03 -13.32 8.92
C GLU A 146 -0.25 -12.04 8.13
N VAL A 147 -0.49 -12.16 6.81
CA VAL A 147 -0.94 -11.09 5.92
C VAL A 147 -2.42 -11.28 5.63
N VAL A 148 -3.24 -10.25 5.86
CA VAL A 148 -4.66 -10.24 5.52
C VAL A 148 -4.94 -9.26 4.37
N LEU A 149 -6.09 -9.41 3.70
CA LEU A 149 -6.44 -8.53 2.60
C LEU A 149 -6.60 -7.07 3.09
N GLY A 150 -6.06 -6.14 2.31
CA GLY A 150 -5.93 -4.74 2.70
C GLY A 150 -4.63 -4.39 3.42
N ASP A 151 -3.83 -5.37 3.88
CA ASP A 151 -2.48 -5.09 4.36
C ASP A 151 -1.59 -4.56 3.24
N VAL A 152 -0.52 -3.87 3.60
CA VAL A 152 0.42 -3.30 2.64
C VAL A 152 1.77 -4.01 2.71
N VAL A 153 2.31 -4.33 1.55
CA VAL A 153 3.65 -4.87 1.38
C VAL A 153 4.57 -3.80 0.81
N VAL A 154 5.70 -3.55 1.48
CA VAL A 154 6.77 -2.65 1.06
C VAL A 154 8.01 -3.49 0.71
N SER A 155 8.56 -3.29 -0.49
CA SER A 155 9.67 -4.11 -0.98
C SER A 155 11.00 -3.83 -0.28
N ASP A 156 11.66 -4.88 0.19
CA ASP A 156 13.10 -4.89 0.52
C ASP A 156 13.99 -5.20 -0.69
N GLY A 157 13.40 -5.77 -1.70
CA GLY A 157 14.01 -6.18 -2.95
C GLY A 157 13.00 -6.90 -3.83
N LEU A 158 13.38 -7.15 -5.07
CA LEU A 158 12.55 -7.87 -6.04
C LEU A 158 13.23 -9.17 -6.49
N VAL A 159 12.41 -10.21 -6.67
CA VAL A 159 12.81 -11.51 -7.19
C VAL A 159 12.05 -11.78 -8.50
N ARG A 160 12.74 -12.14 -9.58
CA ARG A 160 12.08 -12.60 -10.81
C ARG A 160 11.74 -14.07 -10.69
N TYR A 161 10.48 -14.43 -10.93
CA TYR A 161 10.06 -15.84 -10.83
C TYR A 161 9.71 -16.49 -12.19
N ASN A 162 9.64 -15.75 -13.29
CA ASN A 162 9.27 -16.27 -14.62
C ASN A 162 10.42 -16.89 -15.41
N LEU A 163 11.64 -16.89 -14.89
CA LEU A 163 12.77 -17.54 -15.59
C LEU A 163 12.78 -19.03 -15.32
N ARG A 164 11.77 -19.74 -15.90
CA ARG A 164 11.66 -21.19 -15.84
C ARG A 164 12.65 -21.83 -16.84
N VAL A 165 13.48 -22.74 -16.35
CA VAL A 165 14.12 -23.72 -17.21
C VAL A 165 13.30 -25.01 -17.10
N PRO A 166 12.65 -25.50 -18.17
CA PRO A 166 11.96 -26.80 -18.14
C PRO A 166 12.98 -27.90 -17.82
N ARG A 167 12.77 -28.63 -16.75
CA ARG A 167 13.49 -29.88 -16.47
C ARG A 167 12.50 -31.02 -16.24
N PRO A 168 12.90 -32.30 -16.55
CA PRO A 168 11.98 -33.48 -16.53
C PRO A 168 11.49 -33.90 -15.13
N ALA A 169 11.65 -33.13 -14.10
CA ALA A 169 11.13 -33.42 -12.77
C ALA A 169 10.67 -32.11 -12.14
N ASP A 170 9.43 -31.72 -12.33
CA ASP A 170 8.58 -30.72 -11.64
C ASP A 170 9.20 -29.79 -10.56
N ARG A 171 10.52 -29.59 -10.59
CA ARG A 171 11.23 -28.69 -9.69
C ARG A 171 11.59 -27.39 -10.42
N PHE A 172 11.00 -26.30 -9.93
CA PHE A 172 11.43 -24.95 -10.25
C PHE A 172 12.91 -24.77 -9.91
N ILE A 173 13.74 -24.55 -10.91
CA ILE A 173 15.09 -24.05 -10.70
C ILE A 173 15.16 -22.66 -11.34
N ARG A 174 15.38 -21.66 -10.52
CA ARG A 174 15.76 -20.33 -10.98
C ARG A 174 17.05 -20.46 -11.80
N LYS A 175 17.08 -19.86 -12.97
CA LYS A 175 18.34 -19.67 -13.70
C LYS A 175 19.12 -18.59 -12.94
N ASP A 176 19.92 -19.01 -11.95
CA ASP A 176 20.79 -18.12 -11.18
C ASP A 176 21.89 -17.53 -12.06
N MET A 177 21.50 -16.53 -12.85
CA MET A 177 22.46 -15.59 -13.41
C MET A 177 22.47 -14.39 -12.46
N LEU A 178 23.62 -14.17 -11.81
CA LEU A 178 23.86 -13.00 -10.94
C LEU A 178 23.47 -11.68 -11.64
N LEU A 179 23.57 -11.67 -12.97
CA LEU A 179 23.20 -10.55 -13.86
C LEU A 179 21.68 -10.34 -14.01
N ASP A 180 20.85 -11.34 -13.71
CA ASP A 180 19.39 -11.28 -13.82
C ASP A 180 18.68 -11.04 -12.47
N SER A 181 19.44 -11.03 -11.38
CA SER A 181 18.97 -10.63 -10.06
C SER A 181 18.61 -9.14 -10.09
N LEU A 182 17.38 -8.79 -9.69
CA LEU A 182 16.94 -7.37 -9.65
C LEU A 182 17.59 -6.59 -8.51
N GLY A 183 18.28 -7.26 -7.60
CA GLY A 183 19.09 -6.65 -6.55
C GLY A 183 18.28 -5.96 -5.44
N ARG A 184 19.00 -5.21 -4.62
CA ARG A 184 18.43 -4.40 -3.52
C ARG A 184 18.40 -2.92 -3.91
N PRO A 185 17.53 -2.11 -3.31
CA PRO A 185 17.56 -0.65 -3.46
C PRO A 185 18.93 -0.07 -3.05
N ASN A 186 19.19 1.18 -3.44
CA ASN A 186 20.40 1.90 -3.04
C ASN A 186 20.52 2.04 -1.50
N ALA A 187 21.69 2.51 -1.02
CA ALA A 187 21.97 2.60 0.41
C ALA A 187 21.00 3.52 1.17
N GLU A 188 20.61 4.65 0.56
CA GLU A 188 19.72 5.65 1.15
C GLU A 188 18.32 5.06 1.41
N ILE A 189 17.74 4.40 0.42
CA ILE A 189 16.46 3.69 0.55
C ILE A 189 16.56 2.59 1.60
N ARG A 190 17.63 1.78 1.59
CA ARG A 190 17.82 0.71 2.57
C ARG A 190 17.91 1.22 4.00
N ALA A 191 18.57 2.36 4.22
CA ALA A 191 18.65 3.00 5.53
C ALA A 191 17.26 3.46 6.02
N LEU A 192 16.45 4.05 5.13
CA LEU A 192 15.06 4.42 5.45
C LEU A 192 14.21 3.17 5.78
N LEU A 193 14.29 2.12 4.95
CA LEU A 193 13.56 0.88 5.21
C LEU A 193 13.95 0.26 6.55
N ALA A 194 15.24 0.25 6.89
CA ALA A 194 15.71 -0.22 8.20
C ALA A 194 15.14 0.62 9.35
N LYS A 195 15.09 1.95 9.21
CA LYS A 195 14.46 2.85 10.19
C LYS A 195 12.96 2.54 10.34
N LEU A 196 12.23 2.36 9.22
CA LEU A 196 10.79 2.12 9.24
C LEU A 196 10.40 0.77 9.84
N LYS A 197 11.27 -0.23 9.79
CA LYS A 197 11.10 -1.53 10.44
C LYS A 197 11.18 -1.46 11.97
N GLY A 198 11.79 -0.42 12.52
CA GLY A 198 11.90 -0.22 13.97
C GLY A 198 10.52 0.01 14.62
N ILE A 199 10.34 -0.45 15.86
CA ILE A 199 9.05 -0.48 16.58
C ILE A 199 8.36 0.90 16.56
N ARG A 200 9.06 1.96 16.94
CA ARG A 200 8.50 3.32 16.99
C ARG A 200 8.09 3.81 15.61
N SER A 201 8.97 3.68 14.62
CA SER A 201 8.71 4.17 13.25
C SER A 201 7.58 3.40 12.59
N ARG A 202 7.49 2.07 12.81
CA ARG A 202 6.40 1.23 12.33
C ARG A 202 5.05 1.63 12.93
N LYS A 203 5.00 1.92 14.24
CA LYS A 203 3.77 2.43 14.89
C LYS A 203 3.34 3.78 14.30
N MET A 204 4.29 4.70 14.11
CA MET A 204 4.01 6.01 13.51
C MET A 204 3.57 5.88 12.04
N LEU A 205 4.23 5.02 11.26
CA LEU A 205 3.86 4.75 9.86
C LEU A 205 2.41 4.27 9.78
N ARG A 206 2.02 3.28 10.59
CA ARG A 206 0.64 2.75 10.63
C ARG A 206 -0.37 3.81 11.08
N SER A 207 -0.05 4.61 12.09
CA SER A 207 -0.95 5.67 12.56
C SER A 207 -1.21 6.73 11.49
N LYS A 208 -0.16 7.17 10.77
CA LYS A 208 -0.31 8.12 9.66
C LYS A 208 -1.07 7.51 8.50
N MET A 209 -0.73 6.26 8.14
CA MET A 209 -1.44 5.52 7.09
C MET A 209 -2.94 5.43 7.38
N ALA A 210 -3.33 5.16 8.64
CA ALA A 210 -4.74 5.12 9.03
C ALA A 210 -5.43 6.47 8.79
N GLY A 211 -4.81 7.58 9.19
CA GLY A 211 -5.36 8.92 8.95
C GLY A 211 -5.51 9.27 7.46
N TYR A 212 -4.53 8.90 6.63
CA TYR A 212 -4.64 9.10 5.17
C TYR A 212 -5.67 8.17 4.52
N LEU A 213 -5.82 6.95 5.03
CA LEU A 213 -6.87 6.03 4.57
C LEU A 213 -8.27 6.56 4.90
N ASP A 214 -8.45 7.20 6.06
CA ASP A 214 -9.73 7.82 6.42
C ASP A 214 -10.10 8.95 5.44
N VAL A 215 -9.12 9.73 4.94
CA VAL A 215 -9.35 10.72 3.88
C VAL A 215 -9.84 10.07 2.59
N LEU A 216 -9.20 8.97 2.16
CA LEU A 216 -9.59 8.26 0.93
C LEU A 216 -10.97 7.58 1.02
N ARG A 217 -11.37 7.16 2.22
CA ARG A 217 -12.65 6.46 2.44
C ARG A 217 -13.87 7.38 2.37
N VAL A 218 -13.68 8.68 2.59
CA VAL A 218 -14.79 9.67 2.49
C VAL A 218 -14.97 10.17 1.06
N GLU A 219 -14.05 9.83 0.13
CA GLU A 219 -14.16 10.16 -1.29
C GLU A 219 -15.05 9.12 -2.00
N PRO A 220 -16.29 9.49 -2.40
CA PRO A 220 -17.25 8.50 -2.89
C PRO A 220 -16.82 7.81 -4.19
N GLU A 221 -16.11 8.52 -5.08
CA GLU A 221 -15.69 7.99 -6.38
C GLU A 221 -14.63 6.91 -6.27
N LEU A 222 -13.81 6.95 -5.21
CA LEU A 222 -12.81 5.93 -4.95
C LEU A 222 -13.45 4.60 -4.51
N ALA A 223 -14.62 4.65 -3.87
CA ALA A 223 -15.32 3.49 -3.30
C ALA A 223 -14.36 2.58 -2.49
N ALA A 224 -13.50 3.22 -1.66
CA ALA A 224 -12.42 2.58 -0.92
C ALA A 224 -12.85 2.08 0.46
N GLU A 225 -14.10 1.64 0.59
CA GLU A 225 -14.62 1.07 1.83
C GLU A 225 -13.98 -0.30 2.15
N TYR A 226 -13.87 -0.57 3.45
CA TYR A 226 -13.42 -1.89 3.91
C TYR A 226 -14.46 -2.97 3.56
N PRO A 227 -14.12 -4.01 2.80
CA PRO A 227 -15.10 -4.99 2.32
C PRO A 227 -15.70 -5.89 3.42
N GLY A 228 -15.07 -5.96 4.58
CA GLY A 228 -15.51 -6.77 5.71
C GLY A 228 -14.81 -8.14 5.80
N ILE A 229 -14.66 -8.62 7.03
CA ILE A 229 -13.94 -9.88 7.36
C ILE A 229 -14.51 -11.08 6.60
N ALA A 230 -15.83 -11.16 6.44
CA ALA A 230 -16.49 -12.27 5.76
C ALA A 230 -16.10 -12.41 4.28
N ARG A 231 -15.48 -11.37 3.68
CA ARG A 231 -14.99 -11.38 2.30
C ARG A 231 -13.48 -11.65 2.20
N ASP A 232 -12.79 -11.80 3.32
CA ASP A 232 -11.39 -12.24 3.37
C ASP A 232 -11.37 -13.76 3.49
N MET A 233 -11.45 -14.45 2.35
CA MET A 233 -11.50 -15.91 2.29
C MET A 233 -10.16 -16.43 1.79
N LEU A 234 -9.48 -17.21 2.62
CA LEU A 234 -8.31 -17.98 2.22
C LEU A 234 -8.66 -19.45 2.25
N PHE A 235 -8.68 -20.09 1.09
CA PHE A 235 -8.82 -21.52 0.95
C PHE A 235 -7.47 -22.24 1.10
N GLU A 236 -7.50 -23.53 1.41
CA GLU A 236 -6.30 -24.36 1.33
C GLU A 236 -5.66 -24.29 -0.06
N ALA A 237 -4.33 -24.30 -0.12
CA ALA A 237 -3.56 -24.07 -1.34
C ALA A 237 -3.91 -25.05 -2.50
N THR A 238 -4.30 -26.27 -2.15
CA THR A 238 -4.70 -27.34 -3.07
C THR A 238 -6.11 -27.20 -3.60
N TYR A 239 -6.99 -26.45 -2.91
CA TYR A 239 -8.36 -26.24 -3.35
C TYR A 239 -8.40 -25.20 -4.47
N ARG A 240 -8.92 -25.61 -5.63
CA ARG A 240 -9.00 -24.76 -6.82
C ARG A 240 -10.41 -24.23 -7.02
N HIS A 241 -10.49 -23.02 -7.56
CA HIS A 241 -11.75 -22.41 -7.96
C HIS A 241 -12.49 -23.27 -8.98
N ALA A 242 -13.80 -23.45 -8.78
CA ALA A 242 -14.57 -24.47 -9.51
C ALA A 242 -15.00 -24.04 -10.92
N GLY A 243 -14.93 -22.77 -11.30
CA GLY A 243 -15.42 -22.28 -12.59
C GLY A 243 -15.05 -20.84 -12.93
N GLU A 244 -15.80 -20.23 -13.82
CA GLU A 244 -15.72 -18.80 -14.12
C GLU A 244 -16.69 -18.01 -13.22
N GLY A 245 -16.29 -16.82 -12.75
CA GLY A 245 -17.11 -15.98 -11.87
C GLY A 245 -16.54 -15.85 -10.46
N THR A 246 -17.35 -15.38 -9.52
CA THR A 246 -16.97 -15.26 -8.10
C THR A 246 -17.13 -16.58 -7.35
N CYS A 247 -16.46 -16.74 -6.21
CA CYS A 247 -16.62 -17.94 -5.38
C CYS A 247 -18.06 -18.21 -4.98
N GLY A 248 -18.86 -17.15 -4.75
CA GLY A 248 -20.29 -17.29 -4.44
C GLY A 248 -21.11 -17.84 -5.61
N GLU A 249 -20.83 -17.40 -6.84
CA GLU A 249 -21.50 -17.86 -8.07
C GLU A 249 -21.10 -19.30 -8.42
N CYS A 250 -19.84 -19.66 -8.20
CA CYS A 250 -19.31 -20.99 -8.49
C CYS A 250 -19.58 -21.98 -7.36
N GLY A 251 -20.15 -21.56 -6.22
CA GLY A 251 -20.40 -22.42 -5.07
C GLY A 251 -19.13 -22.98 -4.43
N CYS A 252 -18.03 -22.24 -4.42
CA CYS A 252 -16.80 -22.65 -3.75
C CYS A 252 -17.06 -22.86 -2.25
N ASN A 253 -16.85 -24.09 -1.78
CA ASN A 253 -17.11 -24.52 -0.39
C ASN A 253 -15.95 -25.34 0.19
N GLY A 254 -14.75 -25.19 -0.35
CA GLY A 254 -13.54 -25.86 0.14
C GLY A 254 -13.15 -25.44 1.55
N PRO A 255 -12.21 -26.16 2.16
CA PRO A 255 -11.75 -25.84 3.52
C PRO A 255 -11.05 -24.48 3.53
N LEU A 256 -11.46 -23.66 4.50
CA LEU A 256 -10.84 -22.36 4.76
C LEU A 256 -9.70 -22.51 5.77
N VAL A 257 -8.63 -21.78 5.52
CA VAL A 257 -7.51 -21.67 6.45
C VAL A 257 -7.87 -20.68 7.58
N GLN A 258 -7.68 -21.11 8.82
CA GLN A 258 -7.94 -20.31 10.00
C GLN A 258 -7.01 -19.08 10.06
N ARG A 259 -7.54 -17.92 10.45
CA ARG A 259 -6.85 -16.63 10.40
C ARG A 259 -6.95 -15.93 11.76
N GLY A 260 -5.85 -15.98 12.51
CA GLY A 260 -5.82 -15.44 13.88
C GLY A 260 -6.05 -13.93 13.95
N ARG A 261 -5.61 -13.16 12.95
CA ARG A 261 -5.86 -11.71 12.91
C ARG A 261 -7.31 -11.36 12.62
N LEU A 262 -8.03 -12.18 11.87
CA LEU A 262 -9.44 -11.95 11.55
C LEU A 262 -10.36 -12.29 12.73
N GLU A 263 -9.98 -13.25 13.56
CA GLU A 263 -10.72 -13.63 14.77
C GLU A 263 -10.77 -12.51 15.83
N GLN A 264 -9.79 -11.59 15.81
CA GLN A 264 -9.71 -10.46 16.72
C GLN A 264 -10.66 -9.30 16.36
N GLY A 265 -11.49 -9.44 15.33
CA GLY A 265 -12.37 -8.41 14.80
C GLY A 265 -11.73 -7.61 13.67
N ASN A 266 -12.33 -6.46 13.30
CA ASN A 266 -11.94 -5.65 12.16
C ASN A 266 -10.45 -5.23 12.21
N PRO A 267 -9.54 -5.90 11.49
CA PRO A 267 -8.11 -5.64 11.59
C PRO A 267 -7.76 -4.31 10.89
N GLN A 268 -7.01 -3.46 11.60
CA GLN A 268 -6.37 -2.32 10.95
C GLN A 268 -5.28 -2.83 9.98
N PRO A 269 -5.14 -2.22 8.78
CA PRO A 269 -4.11 -2.61 7.84
C PRO A 269 -2.71 -2.55 8.46
N SER A 270 -1.93 -3.60 8.25
CA SER A 270 -0.54 -3.70 8.69
C SER A 270 0.42 -3.46 7.52
N VAL A 271 1.65 -3.05 7.83
CA VAL A 271 2.72 -2.88 6.84
C VAL A 271 3.76 -3.97 7.03
N HIS A 272 3.96 -4.75 5.98
CA HIS A 272 4.93 -5.84 5.90
C HIS A 272 6.09 -5.45 4.99
N PHE A 273 7.31 -5.75 5.42
CA PHE A 273 8.52 -5.47 4.65
C PHE A 273 9.16 -6.79 4.23
N GLY A 274 9.37 -6.99 2.94
CA GLY A 274 9.94 -8.23 2.45
C GLY A 274 10.24 -8.25 0.96
N LEU A 275 10.63 -9.41 0.46
CA LEU A 275 10.87 -9.62 -0.96
C LEU A 275 9.54 -9.75 -1.70
N ILE A 276 9.46 -9.14 -2.88
CA ILE A 276 8.30 -9.23 -3.76
C ILE A 276 8.70 -9.97 -5.04
N ALA A 277 7.92 -10.99 -5.39
CA ALA A 277 8.07 -11.71 -6.65
C ALA A 277 7.50 -10.87 -7.81
N SER A 278 8.29 -10.68 -8.87
CA SER A 278 7.86 -9.98 -10.09
C SER A 278 7.87 -10.93 -11.29
N GLY A 279 6.72 -11.09 -11.94
CA GLY A 279 6.54 -11.98 -13.09
C GLY A 279 5.74 -11.33 -14.22
N ASP A 280 5.62 -12.04 -15.36
CA ASP A 280 4.83 -11.60 -16.52
C ASP A 280 3.43 -12.25 -16.55
N THR A 281 3.16 -13.15 -15.59
CA THR A 281 1.90 -13.86 -15.47
C THR A 281 1.28 -13.63 -14.10
N VAL A 282 -0.04 -13.56 -14.07
CA VAL A 282 -0.79 -13.49 -12.81
C VAL A 282 -0.67 -14.83 -12.10
N MET A 283 -0.17 -14.83 -10.86
CA MET A 283 -0.17 -16.03 -10.01
C MET A 283 -1.61 -16.43 -9.66
N LYS A 284 -1.99 -17.66 -10.00
CA LYS A 284 -3.33 -18.22 -9.77
C LYS A 284 -3.30 -19.61 -9.12
N SER A 285 -2.16 -20.03 -8.56
CA SER A 285 -2.02 -21.34 -7.90
C SER A 285 -1.50 -21.13 -6.49
N GLY A 286 -2.28 -21.55 -5.49
CA GLY A 286 -1.87 -21.51 -4.08
C GLY A 286 -0.65 -22.39 -3.82
N GLU A 287 -0.58 -23.56 -4.45
CA GLU A 287 0.56 -24.49 -4.32
C GLU A 287 1.85 -23.88 -4.90
N GLU A 288 1.76 -23.26 -6.08
CA GLU A 288 2.90 -22.61 -6.73
C GLU A 288 3.35 -21.36 -5.96
N ARG A 289 2.39 -20.56 -5.48
CA ARG A 289 2.64 -19.43 -4.57
C ARG A 289 3.47 -19.88 -3.36
N ASP A 290 3.03 -20.93 -2.67
CA ASP A 290 3.66 -21.43 -1.46
C ASP A 290 5.04 -22.04 -1.76
N ALA A 291 5.19 -22.75 -2.87
CA ALA A 291 6.47 -23.29 -3.29
C ALA A 291 7.50 -22.19 -3.61
N ILE A 292 7.09 -21.11 -4.31
CA ILE A 292 7.98 -19.97 -4.61
C ILE A 292 8.28 -19.19 -3.33
N SER A 293 7.29 -18.97 -2.47
CA SER A 293 7.49 -18.28 -1.19
C SER A 293 8.46 -19.03 -0.30
N GLY A 294 8.32 -20.35 -0.17
CA GLY A 294 9.22 -21.18 0.62
C GLY A 294 10.66 -21.23 0.07
N ALA A 295 10.81 -21.19 -1.25
CA ALA A 295 12.14 -21.23 -1.90
C ALA A 295 12.86 -19.87 -1.90
N GLU A 296 12.15 -18.77 -2.13
CA GLU A 296 12.72 -17.44 -2.37
C GLU A 296 12.47 -16.45 -1.22
N GLY A 297 11.65 -16.80 -0.24
CA GLY A 297 11.31 -15.92 0.88
C GLY A 297 10.45 -14.71 0.49
N VAL A 298 9.69 -14.78 -0.60
CA VAL A 298 8.83 -13.70 -1.05
C VAL A 298 7.52 -13.67 -0.29
N ILE A 299 6.97 -12.47 -0.09
CA ILE A 299 5.72 -12.24 0.65
C ILE A 299 4.58 -11.69 -0.22
N ALA A 300 4.85 -11.38 -1.49
CA ALA A 300 3.84 -10.93 -2.44
C ALA A 300 4.26 -11.17 -3.90
N PHE A 301 3.27 -11.10 -4.81
CA PHE A 301 3.42 -11.27 -6.25
C PHE A 301 2.84 -10.08 -6.99
N GLN A 302 3.57 -9.56 -7.99
CA GLN A 302 3.15 -8.44 -8.84
C GLN A 302 3.76 -8.56 -10.24
N MET A 303 3.35 -7.71 -11.20
CA MET A 303 3.69 -7.86 -12.62
C MET A 303 4.61 -6.76 -13.18
N GLU A 304 4.81 -5.65 -12.50
CA GLU A 304 5.44 -4.44 -13.06
C GLU A 304 6.89 -4.21 -12.59
N GLY A 305 7.22 -4.58 -11.35
CA GLY A 305 8.45 -4.15 -10.66
C GLY A 305 9.76 -4.47 -11.38
N GLY A 306 9.80 -5.55 -12.15
CA GLY A 306 10.98 -5.90 -12.94
C GLY A 306 11.33 -4.88 -14.04
N GLY A 307 10.37 -4.07 -14.48
CA GLY A 307 10.57 -3.03 -15.51
C GLY A 307 11.25 -1.77 -14.97
N TYR A 308 10.89 -1.31 -13.77
CA TYR A 308 11.38 -0.04 -13.19
C TYR A 308 12.75 -0.14 -12.54
N TRP A 309 13.05 -1.30 -11.96
CA TRP A 309 14.17 -1.50 -11.03
C TRP A 309 15.54 -1.12 -11.59
N ARG A 310 15.71 -1.21 -12.91
CA ARG A 310 16.96 -0.82 -13.58
C ARG A 310 17.06 0.66 -13.92
N SER A 311 15.92 1.35 -13.94
CA SER A 311 15.83 2.74 -14.38
C SER A 311 15.95 3.74 -13.26
N PHE A 312 15.48 3.38 -12.07
CA PHE A 312 15.39 4.28 -10.91
C PHE A 312 15.76 3.62 -9.59
N PRO A 313 16.26 4.40 -8.59
CA PRO A 313 16.14 4.03 -7.20
C PRO A 313 14.65 3.89 -6.84
N CYS A 314 14.15 2.66 -6.61
CA CYS A 314 12.72 2.49 -6.43
C CYS A 314 12.35 1.63 -5.21
N VAL A 315 11.12 1.87 -4.71
CA VAL A 315 10.42 1.06 -3.70
C VAL A 315 9.06 0.68 -4.25
N VAL A 316 8.68 -0.56 -4.10
CA VAL A 316 7.35 -1.06 -4.43
C VAL A 316 6.49 -1.05 -3.16
N ILE A 317 5.31 -0.43 -3.23
CA ILE A 317 4.32 -0.35 -2.14
C ILE A 317 3.00 -0.87 -2.69
N LYS A 318 2.57 -2.03 -2.24
CA LYS A 318 1.39 -2.71 -2.80
C LYS A 318 0.42 -3.14 -1.70
N GLY A 319 -0.87 -2.87 -1.90
CA GLY A 319 -1.94 -3.40 -1.06
C GLY A 319 -2.33 -4.82 -1.47
N ALA A 320 -2.53 -5.68 -0.49
CA ALA A 320 -2.96 -7.06 -0.71
C ALA A 320 -4.43 -7.10 -1.14
N CYS A 321 -4.72 -7.46 -2.38
CA CYS A 321 -6.09 -7.54 -2.91
C CYS A 321 -6.59 -8.96 -3.14
N ASP A 322 -5.69 -9.94 -3.15
CA ASP A 322 -5.96 -11.38 -3.25
C ASP A 322 -4.78 -12.17 -2.65
N TYR A 323 -4.93 -13.48 -2.54
CA TYR A 323 -3.90 -14.37 -2.01
C TYR A 323 -3.06 -15.07 -3.09
N ALA A 324 -2.95 -14.52 -4.27
CA ALA A 324 -2.18 -15.10 -5.39
C ALA A 324 -2.55 -16.57 -5.71
N ASP A 325 -3.82 -16.92 -5.56
CA ASP A 325 -4.40 -18.23 -5.86
C ASP A 325 -5.46 -18.15 -6.96
N SER A 326 -6.27 -19.19 -7.13
CA SER A 326 -7.35 -19.23 -8.13
C SER A 326 -8.63 -18.48 -7.70
N HIS A 327 -8.78 -18.11 -6.41
CA HIS A 327 -9.97 -17.50 -5.83
C HIS A 327 -9.96 -15.96 -5.90
N LYS A 328 -9.50 -15.41 -7.03
CA LYS A 328 -9.37 -13.97 -7.21
C LYS A 328 -10.72 -13.26 -7.29
N THR A 329 -10.82 -12.13 -6.60
CA THR A 329 -11.99 -11.26 -6.63
C THR A 329 -11.57 -9.79 -6.78
N LYS A 330 -12.43 -8.96 -7.40
CA LYS A 330 -12.20 -7.52 -7.51
C LYS A 330 -12.62 -6.74 -6.27
N VAL A 331 -13.30 -7.39 -5.34
CA VAL A 331 -13.91 -6.74 -4.16
C VAL A 331 -12.91 -5.96 -3.32
N TRP A 332 -11.68 -6.49 -3.20
CA TRP A 332 -10.63 -5.87 -2.38
C TRP A 332 -9.77 -4.85 -3.13
N GLN A 333 -9.88 -4.74 -4.47
CA GLN A 333 -8.93 -3.95 -5.26
C GLN A 333 -8.91 -2.48 -4.87
N ARG A 334 -10.08 -1.83 -4.73
CA ARG A 334 -10.17 -0.42 -4.39
C ARG A 334 -9.66 -0.12 -2.98
N TYR A 335 -10.05 -0.93 -2.01
CA TYR A 335 -9.54 -0.80 -0.64
C TYR A 335 -8.03 -1.02 -0.57
N ALA A 336 -7.50 -2.04 -1.24
CA ALA A 336 -6.07 -2.33 -1.30
C ALA A 336 -5.27 -1.20 -2.00
N ALA A 337 -5.81 -0.60 -3.05
CA ALA A 337 -5.20 0.56 -3.69
C ALA A 337 -5.15 1.76 -2.74
N ALA A 338 -6.23 2.01 -2.01
CA ALA A 338 -6.29 3.08 -1.01
C ALA A 338 -5.30 2.86 0.14
N THR A 339 -5.18 1.63 0.67
CA THR A 339 -4.19 1.33 1.72
C THR A 339 -2.76 1.51 1.22
N ALA A 340 -2.46 1.12 -0.03
CA ALA A 340 -1.16 1.34 -0.65
C ALA A 340 -0.85 2.83 -0.83
N ALA A 341 -1.80 3.63 -1.32
CA ALA A 341 -1.64 5.08 -1.48
C ALA A 341 -1.45 5.78 -0.13
N ALA A 342 -2.24 5.41 0.88
CA ALA A 342 -2.09 5.92 2.24
C ALA A 342 -0.71 5.58 2.84
N CYS A 343 -0.21 4.36 2.60
CA CYS A 343 1.13 3.96 3.00
C CYS A 343 2.21 4.73 2.25
N MET A 344 2.04 4.99 0.96
CA MET A 344 2.92 5.82 0.13
C MET A 344 3.08 7.22 0.72
N LYS A 345 1.99 7.91 1.05
CA LYS A 345 2.07 9.26 1.66
C LYS A 345 2.75 9.20 3.03
N ALA A 346 2.42 8.23 3.87
CA ALA A 346 3.06 8.03 5.16
C ALA A 346 4.56 7.68 5.05
N PHE A 347 4.97 6.98 3.98
CA PHE A 347 6.36 6.71 3.64
C PHE A 347 7.09 7.99 3.26
N LEU A 348 6.51 8.82 2.38
CA LEU A 348 7.08 10.09 1.94
C LEU A 348 7.26 11.08 3.09
N ASP A 349 6.44 11.07 4.12
CA ASP A 349 6.65 11.86 5.34
C ASP A 349 7.98 11.56 6.04
N ASN A 350 8.55 10.39 5.80
CA ASN A 350 9.83 9.97 6.39
C ASN A 350 11.01 10.09 5.42
N TRP A 351 10.76 10.32 4.13
CA TRP A 351 11.79 10.48 3.13
C TRP A 351 12.44 11.87 3.21
N VAL A 352 13.75 11.89 3.29
CA VAL A 352 14.58 13.11 3.21
C VAL A 352 15.69 12.83 2.23
N PRO A 353 15.63 13.38 1.01
CA PRO A 353 16.67 13.15 0.03
C PRO A 353 17.99 13.79 0.48
N SER A 354 19.11 13.12 0.17
CA SER A 354 20.42 13.72 0.30
C SER A 354 20.54 14.94 -0.62
N VAL A 355 21.09 16.04 -0.09
CA VAL A 355 21.49 17.20 -0.90
C VAL A 355 22.77 16.79 -1.64
N ALA A 356 22.80 17.02 -2.96
CA ALA A 356 24.06 16.85 -3.69
C ALA A 356 25.13 17.74 -3.03
N ALA A 357 26.29 17.15 -2.70
CA ALA A 357 27.42 17.96 -2.24
C ALA A 357 27.67 19.01 -3.35
N GLY A 358 27.53 20.29 -2.99
CA GLY A 358 27.78 21.37 -3.90
C GLY A 358 29.22 21.23 -4.43
N MET A 359 29.36 21.09 -5.76
CA MET A 359 30.65 21.26 -6.42
C MET A 359 31.07 22.70 -6.39
#